data_367f951e0c9758720760cd8529861f17
#
_entry.id   367f951e0c9758720760cd8529861f17
#
_cell.length_a   1.000
_cell.length_b   1.000
_cell.length_c   1.000
_cell.angle_alpha   90.00
_cell.angle_beta   90.00
_cell.angle_gamma   90.00
#
_symmetry.space_group_name_H-M   'P 1'
#
loop_
_entity.id
_entity.type
_entity.pdbx_description
1 polymer ?
#
loop_
_entity_poly.entity_id
_entity_poly.type
_entity_poly.pdbx_seq_one_letter_code
_entity_poly.pdbx_strand_id
1 'polypeptide(L)'
;MLRQLQDTEEKIFMNRIENTFKNKKAFIPFITAGYPNLKKTEDYIGEMVSAGADLIEIGIPFSDPVAEGPVIQKSSKKALEEGTNLDNIFELVKNVRKRVAIPLVFMTYINPIFKYGYDKFFEQCAKTGIDGIIVPDLPFEEKDEILVYAKKYDVKIISLIAPTSQERIEEIAKSAEGFLYVVSSMGVTGIREEIKTDLQSILKSVKKANTTIGLSEGVTLGCETFGKSR
;
A
#
# COMPACT_ATOMS: atom_id res chain seq x y z
N MET A 1 8.05 31.07 -22.10
CA MET A 1 7.07 30.14 -22.69
C MET A 1 7.61 28.69 -22.71
N LEU A 2 8.80 28.41 -23.23
CA LEU A 2 9.35 27.04 -23.24
C LEU A 2 9.63 26.45 -21.84
N ARG A 3 10.11 27.24 -20.86
CA ARG A 3 10.30 26.81 -19.46
C ARG A 3 8.97 26.44 -18.77
N GLN A 4 7.89 27.21 -19.04
CA GLN A 4 6.57 26.88 -18.45
C GLN A 4 5.95 25.61 -19.04
N LEU A 5 6.28 25.26 -20.29
CA LEU A 5 5.84 23.99 -20.89
C LEU A 5 6.63 22.80 -20.32
N GLN A 6 7.94 22.96 -20.08
CA GLN A 6 8.75 21.92 -19.41
C GLN A 6 8.31 21.70 -17.96
N ASP A 7 8.04 22.76 -17.18
CA ASP A 7 7.49 22.65 -15.81
C ASP A 7 6.09 22.01 -15.78
N THR A 8 5.33 22.09 -16.87
CA THR A 8 4.00 21.48 -16.98
C THR A 8 4.10 20.01 -17.39
N GLU A 9 5.05 19.65 -18.24
CA GLU A 9 5.32 18.26 -18.61
C GLU A 9 5.96 17.48 -17.46
N GLU A 10 6.91 18.05 -16.71
CA GLU A 10 7.46 17.44 -15.49
C GLU A 10 6.40 17.25 -14.39
N LYS A 11 5.41 18.13 -14.27
CA LYS A 11 4.29 17.97 -13.34
C LYS A 11 3.34 16.82 -13.69
N ILE A 12 3.28 16.39 -14.95
CA ILE A 12 2.39 15.35 -15.44
C ILE A 12 2.94 13.94 -15.12
N PHE A 13 4.24 13.79 -14.83
CA PHE A 13 4.88 12.51 -14.59
C PHE A 13 5.21 12.18 -13.12
N MET A 14 4.90 13.04 -12.17
CA MET A 14 5.09 12.67 -10.76
C MET A 14 3.96 11.74 -10.29
N ASN A 15 4.32 10.51 -9.91
CA ASN A 15 3.40 9.56 -9.28
C ASN A 15 2.73 10.22 -8.05
N ARG A 16 1.42 10.00 -7.89
CA ARG A 16 0.63 10.59 -6.78
C ARG A 16 1.22 10.27 -5.41
N ILE A 17 1.87 9.10 -5.25
CA ILE A 17 2.51 8.68 -4.00
C ILE A 17 3.60 9.64 -3.57
N GLU A 18 4.48 10.08 -4.48
CA GLU A 18 5.60 10.95 -4.16
C GLU A 18 5.17 12.31 -3.60
N ASN A 19 4.01 12.80 -4.04
CA ASN A 19 3.44 14.05 -3.53
C ASN A 19 2.88 13.93 -2.12
N THR A 20 2.49 12.73 -1.70
CA THR A 20 1.86 12.48 -0.39
C THR A 20 2.77 12.82 0.77
N PHE A 21 4.07 12.55 0.63
CA PHE A 21 5.04 12.68 1.73
C PHE A 21 5.80 14.01 1.73
N LYS A 22 5.51 14.94 0.79
CA LYS A 22 6.21 16.23 0.74
C LYS A 22 5.85 17.12 1.92
N ASN A 23 6.82 17.34 2.81
CA ASN A 23 6.76 18.29 3.93
C ASN A 23 5.61 18.11 4.93
N LYS A 24 5.02 16.91 5.02
CA LYS A 24 3.96 16.59 5.97
C LYS A 24 3.99 15.13 6.41
N LYS A 25 3.37 14.86 7.56
CA LYS A 25 2.99 13.50 7.95
C LYS A 25 1.76 13.09 7.15
N ALA A 26 1.75 11.89 6.58
CA ALA A 26 0.63 11.35 5.84
C ALA A 26 -0.24 10.47 6.74
N PHE A 27 -1.56 10.59 6.60
CA PHE A 27 -2.53 9.67 7.18
C PHE A 27 -2.91 8.62 6.13
N ILE A 28 -2.56 7.36 6.42
CA ILE A 28 -2.69 6.23 5.49
C ILE A 28 -3.58 5.15 6.12
N PRO A 29 -4.90 5.17 5.90
CA PRO A 29 -5.79 4.12 6.37
C PRO A 29 -5.74 2.88 5.46
N PHE A 30 -5.94 1.71 6.08
CA PHE A 30 -6.11 0.42 5.42
C PHE A 30 -7.57 -0.03 5.43
N ILE A 31 -8.03 -0.67 4.35
CA ILE A 31 -9.34 -1.31 4.25
C ILE A 31 -9.29 -2.61 3.48
N THR A 32 -9.95 -3.66 3.97
CA THR A 32 -10.14 -4.92 3.22
C THR A 32 -11.21 -4.73 2.14
N ALA A 33 -10.85 -4.92 0.87
CA ALA A 33 -11.79 -4.86 -0.24
C ALA A 33 -12.89 -5.93 -0.11
N GLY A 34 -14.16 -5.52 -0.32
CA GLY A 34 -15.30 -6.43 -0.24
C GLY A 34 -15.84 -6.69 1.17
N TYR A 35 -15.30 -6.04 2.22
CA TYR A 35 -15.84 -6.18 3.56
C TYR A 35 -16.55 -4.90 4.03
N PRO A 36 -17.81 -4.96 4.52
CA PRO A 36 -18.71 -6.12 4.50
C PRO A 36 -19.24 -6.48 3.10
N ASN A 37 -19.09 -5.62 2.12
CA ASN A 37 -19.33 -5.83 0.70
C ASN A 37 -18.63 -4.74 -0.14
N LEU A 38 -18.55 -4.93 -1.46
CA LEU A 38 -17.87 -3.99 -2.37
C LEU A 38 -18.46 -2.57 -2.34
N LYS A 39 -19.80 -2.45 -2.27
CA LYS A 39 -20.44 -1.13 -2.21
C LYS A 39 -20.07 -0.36 -0.96
N LYS A 40 -20.02 -1.03 0.19
CA LYS A 40 -19.58 -0.41 1.45
C LYS A 40 -18.10 -0.06 1.44
N THR A 41 -17.25 -0.88 0.81
CA THR A 41 -15.83 -0.53 0.61
C THR A 41 -15.70 0.79 -0.16
N GLU A 42 -16.47 0.96 -1.23
CA GLU A 42 -16.50 2.19 -2.02
C GLU A 42 -16.94 3.41 -1.19
N ASP A 43 -18.01 3.25 -0.38
CA ASP A 43 -18.50 4.31 0.50
C ASP A 43 -17.45 4.68 1.56
N TYR A 44 -16.83 3.69 2.22
CA TYR A 44 -15.80 3.90 3.25
C TYR A 44 -14.55 4.57 2.70
N ILE A 45 -14.11 4.24 1.49
CA ILE A 45 -13.00 4.94 0.84
C ILE A 45 -13.35 6.43 0.68
N GLY A 46 -14.57 6.76 0.27
CA GLY A 46 -15.04 8.14 0.18
C GLY A 46 -15.02 8.87 1.54
N GLU A 47 -15.48 8.21 2.60
CA GLU A 47 -15.45 8.74 3.96
C GLU A 47 -14.01 8.95 4.48
N MET A 48 -13.09 8.02 4.22
CA MET A 48 -11.68 8.16 4.58
C MET A 48 -11.05 9.37 3.90
N VAL A 49 -11.32 9.59 2.61
CA VAL A 49 -10.86 10.78 1.89
C VAL A 49 -11.42 12.06 2.50
N SER A 50 -12.72 12.07 2.80
CA SER A 50 -13.38 13.21 3.44
C SER A 50 -12.84 13.50 4.83
N ALA A 51 -12.38 12.48 5.54
CA ALA A 51 -11.73 12.58 6.85
C ALA A 51 -10.24 12.99 6.78
N GLY A 52 -9.70 13.21 5.57
CA GLY A 52 -8.33 13.70 5.38
C GLY A 52 -7.29 12.62 5.13
N ALA A 53 -7.67 11.44 4.65
CA ALA A 53 -6.69 10.45 4.20
C ALA A 53 -5.83 11.01 3.06
N ASP A 54 -4.54 10.78 3.13
CA ASP A 54 -3.56 11.22 2.15
C ASP A 54 -3.22 10.13 1.11
N LEU A 55 -3.38 8.87 1.50
CA LEU A 55 -3.21 7.66 0.70
C LEU A 55 -4.12 6.59 1.31
N ILE A 56 -4.63 5.65 0.52
CA ILE A 56 -5.41 4.52 1.03
C ILE A 56 -4.76 3.20 0.60
N GLU A 57 -4.57 2.31 1.57
CA GLU A 57 -4.18 0.93 1.35
C GLU A 57 -5.43 0.05 1.23
N ILE A 58 -5.59 -0.60 0.08
CA ILE A 58 -6.71 -1.49 -0.21
C ILE A 58 -6.20 -2.93 -0.16
N GLY A 59 -6.55 -3.66 0.89
CA GLY A 59 -6.20 -5.07 1.06
C GLY A 59 -7.02 -5.96 0.13
N ILE A 60 -6.35 -6.72 -0.73
CA ILE A 60 -6.99 -7.74 -1.55
C ILE A 60 -7.20 -8.98 -0.67
N PRO A 61 -8.45 -9.44 -0.47
CA PRO A 61 -8.70 -10.59 0.39
C PRO A 61 -8.04 -11.86 -0.16
N PHE A 62 -7.41 -12.61 0.74
CA PHE A 62 -6.70 -13.85 0.43
C PHE A 62 -7.03 -14.93 1.46
N SER A 63 -7.12 -16.19 1.03
CA SER A 63 -7.51 -17.32 1.88
C SER A 63 -6.43 -17.72 2.89
N ASP A 64 -5.16 -17.51 2.53
CA ASP A 64 -4.00 -18.04 3.25
C ASP A 64 -2.99 -16.93 3.65
N PRO A 65 -3.45 -15.86 4.35
CA PRO A 65 -2.60 -14.74 4.70
C PRO A 65 -1.60 -15.12 5.80
N VAL A 66 -0.31 -14.82 5.59
CA VAL A 66 0.76 -15.13 6.55
C VAL A 66 1.15 -13.94 7.44
N ALA A 67 0.76 -12.73 7.06
CA ALA A 67 1.16 -11.49 7.74
C ALA A 67 0.02 -10.85 8.56
N GLU A 68 -1.25 -11.20 8.32
CA GLU A 68 -2.39 -10.58 8.98
C GLU A 68 -2.78 -11.25 10.29
N GLY A 69 -3.27 -10.41 11.21
CA GLY A 69 -3.90 -10.84 12.45
C GLY A 69 -5.37 -11.27 12.25
N PRO A 70 -5.99 -11.79 13.33
CA PRO A 70 -7.32 -12.43 13.25
C PRO A 70 -8.43 -11.49 12.76
N VAL A 71 -8.32 -10.19 12.99
CA VAL A 71 -9.32 -9.20 12.53
C VAL A 71 -9.32 -9.11 11.00
N ILE A 72 -8.15 -8.93 10.40
CA ILE A 72 -8.00 -8.84 8.95
C ILE A 72 -8.29 -10.18 8.29
N GLN A 73 -7.85 -11.30 8.88
CA GLN A 73 -8.22 -12.65 8.40
C GLN A 73 -9.74 -12.85 8.35
N LYS A 74 -10.46 -12.41 9.40
CA LYS A 74 -11.92 -12.51 9.45
C LYS A 74 -12.59 -11.65 8.37
N SER A 75 -12.11 -10.43 8.12
CA SER A 75 -12.66 -9.56 7.08
C SER A 75 -12.37 -10.12 5.68
N SER A 76 -11.14 -10.62 5.43
CA SER A 76 -10.77 -11.29 4.18
C SER A 76 -11.63 -12.53 3.91
N LYS A 77 -11.79 -13.41 4.92
CA LYS A 77 -12.65 -14.58 4.79
C LYS A 77 -14.07 -14.22 4.39
N LYS A 78 -14.69 -13.25 5.07
CA LYS A 78 -16.05 -12.80 4.75
C LYS A 78 -16.15 -12.20 3.35
N ALA A 79 -15.18 -11.38 2.94
CA ALA A 79 -15.15 -10.82 1.60
C ALA A 79 -15.08 -11.90 0.51
N LEU A 80 -14.28 -12.96 0.73
CA LEU A 80 -14.20 -14.10 -0.19
C LEU A 80 -15.51 -14.91 -0.22
N GLU A 81 -16.14 -15.14 0.93
CA GLU A 81 -17.45 -15.80 1.03
C GLU A 81 -18.54 -15.05 0.27
N GLU A 82 -18.48 -13.72 0.21
CA GLU A 82 -19.37 -12.86 -0.58
C GLU A 82 -18.98 -12.76 -2.08
N GLY A 83 -18.00 -13.56 -2.52
CA GLY A 83 -17.58 -13.65 -3.92
C GLY A 83 -16.64 -12.55 -4.40
N THR A 84 -16.00 -11.82 -3.47
CA THR A 84 -14.99 -10.81 -3.84
C THR A 84 -13.82 -11.47 -4.54
N ASN A 85 -13.42 -10.94 -5.71
CA ASN A 85 -12.30 -11.36 -6.52
C ASN A 85 -11.60 -10.15 -7.17
N LEU A 86 -10.47 -10.38 -7.83
CA LEU A 86 -9.67 -9.30 -8.42
C LEU A 86 -10.43 -8.48 -9.47
N ASP A 87 -11.24 -9.11 -10.32
CA ASP A 87 -11.95 -8.39 -11.38
C ASP A 87 -12.96 -7.39 -10.80
N ASN A 88 -13.71 -7.79 -9.77
CA ASN A 88 -14.67 -6.87 -9.14
C ASN A 88 -13.98 -5.83 -8.22
N ILE A 89 -12.78 -6.10 -7.69
CA ILE A 89 -11.96 -5.11 -6.99
C ILE A 89 -11.43 -4.06 -7.98
N PHE A 90 -10.98 -4.45 -9.16
CA PHE A 90 -10.57 -3.51 -10.20
C PHE A 90 -11.74 -2.61 -10.64
N GLU A 91 -12.94 -3.16 -10.79
CA GLU A 91 -14.12 -2.34 -11.13
C GLU A 91 -14.51 -1.39 -9.97
N LEU A 92 -14.38 -1.83 -8.71
CA LEU A 92 -14.52 -0.96 -7.53
C LEU A 92 -13.54 0.22 -7.61
N VAL A 93 -12.25 -0.05 -7.85
CA VAL A 93 -11.22 1.00 -7.95
C VAL A 93 -11.53 1.99 -9.06
N LYS A 94 -11.93 1.51 -10.24
CA LYS A 94 -12.35 2.34 -11.37
C LYS A 94 -13.52 3.26 -11.02
N ASN A 95 -14.48 2.79 -10.22
CA ASN A 95 -15.58 3.61 -9.73
C ASN A 95 -15.12 4.63 -8.69
N VAL A 96 -14.28 4.23 -7.75
CA VAL A 96 -13.67 5.11 -6.75
C VAL A 96 -12.88 6.25 -7.42
N ARG A 97 -12.11 5.94 -8.47
CA ARG A 97 -11.29 6.93 -9.18
C ARG A 97 -12.07 8.06 -9.84
N LYS A 98 -13.36 7.88 -10.11
CA LYS A 98 -14.22 8.98 -10.64
C LYS A 98 -14.31 10.17 -9.69
N ARG A 99 -14.05 9.97 -8.38
CA ARG A 99 -14.20 10.98 -7.32
C ARG A 99 -13.00 11.10 -6.37
N VAL A 100 -12.03 10.17 -6.43
CA VAL A 100 -10.89 10.11 -5.52
C VAL A 100 -9.60 10.34 -6.29
N ALA A 101 -8.88 11.41 -5.94
CA ALA A 101 -7.62 11.81 -6.59
C ALA A 101 -6.36 11.38 -5.81
N ILE A 102 -6.48 11.07 -4.49
CA ILE A 102 -5.33 10.64 -3.68
C ILE A 102 -4.79 9.28 -4.12
N PRO A 103 -3.54 8.93 -3.81
CA PRO A 103 -2.97 7.63 -4.14
C PRO A 103 -3.78 6.47 -3.56
N LEU A 104 -3.91 5.41 -4.35
CA LEU A 104 -4.48 4.12 -3.93
C LEU A 104 -3.42 3.05 -4.14
N VAL A 105 -3.13 2.29 -3.11
CA VAL A 105 -2.11 1.23 -3.11
C VAL A 105 -2.79 -0.09 -2.77
N PHE A 106 -2.54 -1.12 -3.53
CA PHE A 106 -2.96 -2.47 -3.15
C PHE A 106 -1.99 -3.08 -2.14
N MET A 107 -2.54 -3.74 -1.12
CA MET A 107 -1.81 -4.68 -0.28
C MET A 107 -2.29 -6.09 -0.60
N THR A 108 -1.41 -6.94 -1.08
CA THR A 108 -1.74 -8.30 -1.55
C THR A 108 -0.55 -9.24 -1.40
N TYR A 109 -0.78 -10.52 -1.55
CA TYR A 109 0.25 -11.56 -1.59
C TYR A 109 0.68 -11.87 -3.02
N ILE A 110 1.86 -12.49 -3.19
CA ILE A 110 2.37 -12.80 -4.53
C ILE A 110 1.50 -13.82 -5.27
N ASN A 111 0.94 -14.80 -4.55
CA ASN A 111 0.14 -15.86 -5.16
C ASN A 111 -1.14 -15.37 -5.89
N PRO A 112 -1.97 -14.46 -5.34
CA PRO A 112 -3.06 -13.82 -6.10
C PRO A 112 -2.59 -13.13 -7.39
N ILE A 113 -1.45 -12.43 -7.36
CA ILE A 113 -0.89 -11.75 -8.55
C ILE A 113 -0.44 -12.79 -9.58
N PHE A 114 0.30 -13.80 -9.14
CA PHE A 114 0.76 -14.90 -10.00
C PHE A 114 -0.41 -15.62 -10.67
N LYS A 115 -1.44 -15.98 -9.92
CA LYS A 115 -2.64 -16.66 -10.45
C LYS A 115 -3.42 -15.81 -11.44
N TYR A 116 -3.47 -14.50 -11.25
CA TYR A 116 -4.12 -13.57 -12.18
C TYR A 116 -3.30 -13.35 -13.45
N GLY A 117 -1.99 -13.56 -13.38
CA GLY A 117 -0.97 -13.29 -14.39
C GLY A 117 -0.36 -11.90 -14.22
N TYR A 118 0.96 -11.85 -14.06
CA TYR A 118 1.71 -10.62 -13.75
C TYR A 118 1.41 -9.48 -14.73
N ASP A 119 1.57 -9.70 -16.02
CA ASP A 119 1.34 -8.67 -17.04
C ASP A 119 -0.10 -8.13 -16.99
N LYS A 120 -1.08 -9.03 -16.91
CA LYS A 120 -2.51 -8.68 -16.83
C LYS A 120 -2.82 -7.90 -15.54
N PHE A 121 -2.24 -8.31 -14.40
CA PHE A 121 -2.48 -7.65 -13.11
C PHE A 121 -1.99 -6.20 -13.14
N PHE A 122 -0.74 -5.98 -13.56
CA PHE A 122 -0.16 -4.63 -13.61
C PHE A 122 -0.83 -3.75 -14.70
N GLU A 123 -1.24 -4.34 -15.82
CA GLU A 123 -2.05 -3.65 -16.82
C GLU A 123 -3.38 -3.15 -16.21
N GLN A 124 -4.07 -4.00 -15.45
CA GLN A 124 -5.31 -3.60 -14.79
C GLN A 124 -5.07 -2.56 -13.69
N CYS A 125 -3.99 -2.67 -12.92
CA CYS A 125 -3.60 -1.62 -11.96
C CYS A 125 -3.49 -0.25 -12.65
N ALA A 126 -2.75 -0.16 -13.75
CA ALA A 126 -2.60 1.08 -14.51
C ALA A 126 -3.93 1.59 -15.09
N LYS A 127 -4.72 0.72 -15.73
CA LYS A 127 -6.03 1.06 -16.33
C LYS A 127 -7.03 1.58 -15.31
N THR A 128 -6.99 1.06 -14.08
CA THR A 128 -7.92 1.46 -13.02
C THR A 128 -7.39 2.57 -12.14
N GLY A 129 -6.08 2.87 -12.24
CA GLY A 129 -5.43 3.97 -11.53
C GLY A 129 -4.91 3.58 -10.14
N ILE A 130 -4.48 2.34 -9.94
CA ILE A 130 -3.68 1.95 -8.79
C ILE A 130 -2.27 2.50 -8.96
N ASP A 131 -1.75 3.17 -7.93
CA ASP A 131 -0.48 3.88 -7.95
C ASP A 131 0.70 3.00 -7.50
N GLY A 132 0.43 1.98 -6.67
CA GLY A 132 1.47 1.08 -6.17
C GLY A 132 0.90 -0.19 -5.55
N ILE A 133 1.80 -1.10 -5.22
CA ILE A 133 1.48 -2.36 -4.53
C ILE A 133 2.45 -2.63 -3.39
N ILE A 134 1.94 -3.24 -2.32
CA ILE A 134 2.68 -3.79 -1.19
C ILE A 134 2.48 -5.30 -1.22
N VAL A 135 3.59 -6.07 -1.23
CA VAL A 135 3.57 -7.53 -1.28
C VAL A 135 4.40 -8.08 -0.11
N PRO A 136 3.76 -8.36 1.05
CA PRO A 136 4.48 -8.68 2.29
C PRO A 136 5.26 -9.99 2.26
N ASP A 137 4.88 -10.94 1.41
CA ASP A 137 5.51 -12.25 1.23
C ASP A 137 6.51 -12.30 0.07
N LEU A 138 6.83 -11.16 -0.56
CA LEU A 138 7.85 -11.08 -1.61
C LEU A 138 9.16 -10.55 -1.02
N PRO A 139 10.21 -11.38 -0.89
CA PRO A 139 11.52 -10.93 -0.45
C PRO A 139 12.11 -9.87 -1.38
N PHE A 140 12.92 -8.99 -0.81
CA PHE A 140 13.59 -7.93 -1.59
C PHE A 140 14.39 -8.49 -2.77
N GLU A 141 15.04 -9.63 -2.58
CA GLU A 141 15.88 -10.31 -3.57
C GLU A 141 15.06 -10.91 -4.73
N GLU A 142 13.78 -11.20 -4.52
CA GLU A 142 12.88 -11.79 -5.53
C GLU A 142 12.02 -10.74 -6.23
N LYS A 143 12.13 -9.48 -5.82
CA LYS A 143 11.32 -8.38 -6.35
C LYS A 143 11.42 -8.21 -7.87
N ASP A 144 12.55 -8.61 -8.47
CA ASP A 144 12.77 -8.50 -9.92
C ASP A 144 11.78 -9.33 -10.74
N GLU A 145 11.18 -10.38 -10.15
CA GLU A 145 10.15 -11.20 -10.78
C GLU A 145 8.94 -10.37 -11.26
N ILE A 146 8.54 -9.37 -10.48
CA ILE A 146 7.39 -8.51 -10.81
C ILE A 146 7.80 -7.09 -11.24
N LEU A 147 9.05 -6.68 -10.99
CA LEU A 147 9.53 -5.32 -11.22
C LEU A 147 9.48 -4.92 -12.71
N VAL A 148 9.73 -5.87 -13.61
CA VAL A 148 9.65 -5.64 -15.06
C VAL A 148 8.26 -5.21 -15.49
N TYR A 149 7.22 -5.81 -14.93
CA TYR A 149 5.82 -5.46 -15.20
C TYR A 149 5.43 -4.15 -14.52
N ALA A 150 5.84 -3.97 -13.27
CA ALA A 150 5.60 -2.75 -12.51
C ALA A 150 6.13 -1.52 -13.25
N LYS A 151 7.36 -1.58 -13.74
CA LYS A 151 7.99 -0.51 -14.54
C LYS A 151 7.28 -0.29 -15.88
N LYS A 152 6.87 -1.37 -16.57
CA LYS A 152 6.14 -1.29 -17.85
C LYS A 152 4.84 -0.48 -17.71
N TYR A 153 4.17 -0.59 -16.58
CA TYR A 153 2.88 0.02 -16.34
C TYR A 153 2.88 1.20 -15.35
N ASP A 154 4.07 1.65 -14.92
CA ASP A 154 4.29 2.72 -13.94
C ASP A 154 3.53 2.53 -12.61
N VAL A 155 3.50 1.30 -12.11
CA VAL A 155 2.95 0.94 -10.79
C VAL A 155 4.11 0.73 -9.83
N LYS A 156 4.16 1.46 -8.72
CA LYS A 156 5.28 1.40 -7.78
C LYS A 156 5.22 0.13 -6.92
N ILE A 157 6.35 -0.56 -6.75
CA ILE A 157 6.48 -1.63 -5.76
C ILE A 157 7.00 -1.02 -4.47
N ILE A 158 6.16 -1.00 -3.45
CA ILE A 158 6.49 -0.44 -2.14
C ILE A 158 7.34 -1.46 -1.37
N SER A 159 8.57 -1.08 -1.10
CA SER A 159 9.51 -1.95 -0.38
C SER A 159 9.23 -1.95 1.12
N LEU A 160 9.36 -3.14 1.75
CA LEU A 160 9.19 -3.32 3.19
C LEU A 160 10.55 -3.40 3.88
N ILE A 161 10.63 -2.81 5.07
CA ILE A 161 11.73 -2.96 6.02
C ILE A 161 11.19 -3.59 7.29
N ALA A 162 11.73 -4.75 7.66
CA ALA A 162 11.46 -5.41 8.93
C ALA A 162 12.63 -5.20 9.92
N PRO A 163 12.43 -5.41 11.23
CA PRO A 163 13.52 -5.33 12.22
C PRO A 163 14.70 -6.25 11.91
N THR A 164 14.46 -7.34 11.19
CA THR A 164 15.46 -8.30 10.72
C THR A 164 16.26 -7.84 9.50
N SER A 165 15.88 -6.72 8.90
CA SER A 165 16.53 -6.23 7.65
C SER A 165 17.75 -5.36 7.91
N GLN A 166 18.31 -5.28 9.13
CA GLN A 166 19.32 -4.28 9.52
C GLN A 166 20.52 -4.17 8.56
N GLU A 167 21.06 -5.29 8.11
CA GLU A 167 22.21 -5.32 7.18
C GLU A 167 21.83 -4.85 5.77
N ARG A 168 20.54 -4.88 5.39
CA ARG A 168 20.01 -4.59 4.06
C ARG A 168 19.24 -3.26 3.96
N ILE A 169 19.05 -2.57 5.10
CA ILE A 169 18.24 -1.33 5.13
C ILE A 169 18.73 -0.30 4.11
N GLU A 170 20.06 -0.11 4.01
CA GLU A 170 20.63 0.88 3.08
C GLU A 170 20.41 0.47 1.62
N GLU A 171 20.50 -0.81 1.29
CA GLU A 171 20.26 -1.34 -0.07
C GLU A 171 18.79 -1.19 -0.47
N ILE A 172 17.89 -1.65 0.41
CA ILE A 172 16.44 -1.51 0.20
C ILE A 172 16.07 -0.04 0.02
N ALA A 173 16.58 0.86 0.88
CA ALA A 173 16.28 2.28 0.84
C ALA A 173 16.77 2.96 -0.44
N LYS A 174 17.96 2.59 -0.95
CA LYS A 174 18.50 3.14 -2.21
C LYS A 174 17.67 2.80 -3.42
N SER A 175 17.08 1.59 -3.45
CA SER A 175 16.28 1.10 -4.57
C SER A 175 14.77 1.33 -4.41
N ALA A 176 14.35 1.90 -3.28
CA ALA A 176 12.93 2.11 -2.98
C ALA A 176 12.32 3.22 -3.83
N GLU A 177 11.08 3.01 -4.23
CA GLU A 177 10.24 3.96 -4.96
C GLU A 177 8.98 4.27 -4.15
N GLY A 178 8.43 5.48 -4.32
CA GLY A 178 7.23 5.91 -3.63
C GLY A 178 7.45 6.16 -2.14
N PHE A 179 7.33 5.13 -1.31
CA PHE A 179 7.62 5.18 0.13
C PHE A 179 8.18 3.83 0.64
N LEU A 180 8.68 3.83 1.87
CA LEU A 180 9.08 2.61 2.56
C LEU A 180 8.06 2.23 3.62
N TYR A 181 7.64 0.98 3.61
CA TYR A 181 6.77 0.42 4.64
C TYR A 181 7.61 -0.21 5.74
N VAL A 182 7.60 0.39 6.94
CA VAL A 182 8.35 -0.13 8.08
C VAL A 182 7.47 -1.03 8.92
N VAL A 183 7.83 -2.31 9.02
CA VAL A 183 7.17 -3.28 9.90
C VAL A 183 7.68 -3.04 11.32
N SER A 184 6.82 -2.51 12.19
CA SER A 184 7.20 -2.10 13.55
C SER A 184 7.44 -3.28 14.53
N SER A 185 7.02 -4.49 14.17
CA SER A 185 7.22 -5.67 15.01
C SER A 185 7.17 -6.97 14.24
N MET A 186 7.88 -7.99 14.74
CA MET A 186 7.80 -9.35 14.22
C MET A 186 6.45 -10.00 14.59
N GLY A 187 5.85 -10.72 13.65
CA GLY A 187 4.59 -11.45 13.80
C GLY A 187 3.43 -10.81 13.05
N VAL A 188 2.21 -11.31 13.30
CA VAL A 188 0.99 -10.86 12.60
C VAL A 188 0.52 -9.48 13.05
N THR A 189 -0.24 -8.80 12.21
CA THR A 189 -0.87 -7.50 12.53
C THR A 189 -1.82 -7.62 13.73
N GLY A 190 -1.80 -6.63 14.61
CA GLY A 190 -2.66 -6.60 15.79
C GLY A 190 -2.34 -5.43 16.72
N ILE A 191 -3.25 -5.16 17.66
CA ILE A 191 -3.05 -4.14 18.70
C ILE A 191 -1.93 -4.58 19.65
N ARG A 192 -0.96 -3.71 19.90
CA ARG A 192 0.15 -3.96 20.81
C ARG A 192 0.30 -2.79 21.81
N GLU A 193 0.68 -3.11 23.03
CA GLU A 193 0.91 -2.11 24.07
C GLU A 193 2.27 -1.43 23.93
N GLU A 194 3.28 -2.10 23.35
CA GLU A 194 4.63 -1.56 23.17
C GLU A 194 5.22 -1.91 21.80
N ILE A 195 5.93 -0.95 21.22
CA ILE A 195 6.80 -1.15 20.04
C ILE A 195 8.23 -1.36 20.54
N LYS A 196 8.73 -2.59 20.47
CA LYS A 196 10.09 -2.96 20.91
C LYS A 196 11.18 -2.71 19.86
N THR A 197 10.78 -2.38 18.64
CA THR A 197 11.72 -2.13 17.53
C THR A 197 12.37 -0.77 17.66
N ASP A 198 13.69 -0.69 17.49
CA ASP A 198 14.41 0.58 17.42
C ASP A 198 14.15 1.29 16.07
N LEU A 199 12.98 1.91 15.97
CA LEU A 199 12.56 2.67 14.79
C LEU A 199 13.51 3.84 14.51
N GLN A 200 14.13 4.43 15.52
CA GLN A 200 15.05 5.57 15.33
C GLN A 200 16.32 5.15 14.60
N SER A 201 16.86 3.97 14.90
CA SER A 201 18.01 3.42 14.19
C SER A 201 17.67 3.13 12.74
N ILE A 202 16.51 2.50 12.46
CA ILE A 202 16.02 2.26 11.11
C ILE A 202 15.88 3.56 10.34
N LEU A 203 15.22 4.57 10.92
CA LEU A 203 15.04 5.89 10.32
C LEU A 203 16.36 6.57 9.96
N LYS A 204 17.38 6.49 10.84
CA LYS A 204 18.72 7.06 10.56
C LYS A 204 19.39 6.37 9.38
N SER A 205 19.32 5.04 9.32
CA SER A 205 19.90 4.26 8.22
C SER A 205 19.23 4.55 6.89
N VAL A 206 17.89 4.62 6.89
CA VAL A 206 17.12 4.99 5.69
C VAL A 206 17.46 6.38 5.21
N LYS A 207 17.43 7.39 6.09
CA LYS A 207 17.75 8.79 5.74
C LYS A 207 19.18 8.97 5.23
N LYS A 208 20.11 8.18 5.70
CA LYS A 208 21.50 8.16 5.21
C LYS A 208 21.57 7.65 3.76
N ALA A 209 20.75 6.66 3.41
CA ALA A 209 20.75 6.01 2.10
C ALA A 209 19.86 6.73 1.07
N ASN A 210 18.74 7.29 1.52
CA ASN A 210 17.76 7.97 0.68
C ASN A 210 17.05 9.08 1.47
N THR A 211 17.40 10.34 1.17
CA THR A 211 16.90 11.51 1.90
C THR A 211 15.48 11.94 1.49
N THR A 212 14.98 11.46 0.35
CA THR A 212 13.75 11.94 -0.27
C THR A 212 12.57 10.97 -0.09
N ILE A 213 12.85 9.71 0.28
CA ILE A 213 11.82 8.68 0.39
C ILE A 213 10.88 8.96 1.58
N GLY A 214 9.57 8.82 1.35
CA GLY A 214 8.57 8.80 2.40
C GLY A 214 8.68 7.54 3.25
N LEU A 215 8.34 7.64 4.53
CA LEU A 215 8.31 6.50 5.47
C LEU A 215 6.89 6.37 6.01
N SER A 216 6.30 5.20 5.84
CA SER A 216 5.07 4.80 6.50
C SER A 216 5.40 3.80 7.59
N GLU A 217 4.91 4.06 8.80
CA GLU A 217 4.89 3.06 9.86
C GLU A 217 3.54 2.36 9.81
N GLY A 218 3.57 1.04 9.62
CA GLY A 218 2.37 0.20 9.72
C GLY A 218 1.92 0.09 11.18
N VAL A 219 1.33 1.15 11.72
CA VAL A 219 0.57 1.07 12.97
C VAL A 219 -0.84 0.62 12.61
N THR A 220 -1.12 -0.65 12.79
CA THR A 220 -2.49 -1.16 12.64
C THR A 220 -3.32 -0.68 13.83
N LEU A 221 -4.04 0.41 13.65
CA LEU A 221 -5.15 0.74 14.53
C LEU A 221 -6.26 -0.27 14.19
N GLY A 222 -6.46 -1.26 15.07
CA GLY A 222 -7.50 -2.26 14.87
C GLY A 222 -8.87 -1.60 14.79
N CYS A 223 -9.74 -2.10 13.91
CA CYS A 223 -11.13 -1.66 13.75
C CYS A 223 -11.97 -1.69 15.03
N GLU A 224 -11.48 -2.25 16.11
CA GLU A 224 -12.15 -2.28 17.42
C GLU A 224 -12.17 -0.93 18.14
N THR A 225 -11.29 0.02 17.75
CA THR A 225 -11.25 1.36 18.39
C THR A 225 -12.28 2.34 17.84
N PHE A 226 -12.88 2.10 16.69
CA PHE A 226 -13.94 2.97 16.14
C PHE A 226 -15.31 2.81 16.80
N GLY A 227 -15.50 1.85 17.70
CA GLY A 227 -16.75 1.57 18.40
C GLY A 227 -16.88 2.18 19.80
N LYS A 228 -15.90 2.90 20.32
CA LYS A 228 -15.89 3.45 21.69
C LYS A 228 -15.47 4.91 21.79
N SER A 229 -15.98 5.78 20.93
CA SER A 229 -16.01 7.20 21.24
C SER A 229 -17.45 7.61 21.49
N ARG A 230 -17.82 7.67 22.76
CA ARG A 230 -18.88 8.52 23.26
C ARG A 230 -18.28 9.91 23.48
#